data_c06302d544c8bf4c2d621fed7f3bc368
#
_entry.id   c06302d544c8bf4c2d621fed7f3bc368
#
_cell.length_a   1.000
_cell.length_b   1.000
_cell.length_c   1.000
_cell.angle_alpha   90.00
_cell.angle_beta   90.00
_cell.angle_gamma   90.00
#
_symmetry.space_group_name_H-M   'P 1'
#
loop_
_entity.id
_entity.type
_entity.pdbx_description
1 polymer ?
#
loop_
_entity_poly.entity_id
_entity_poly.type
_entity_poly.pdbx_seq_one_letter_code
_entity_poly.pdbx_strand_id
1 'polypeptide(L)'
;MRARNDNDLFAAISTLPEVLDLLRHCLSTIERSSDTLQVHLANERAVGVVETLEVLKVLKPADIESLHLIMDDAVQARVTALLL
;
A
#
# COMPACT_ATOMS: atom_id res chain seq x y z
N MET A 1 12.58 1.88 20.58
CA MET A 1 12.43 1.86 20.13
C MET A 1 12.13 1.83 19.41
N ARG A 2 11.80 1.64 19.07
CA ARG A 2 11.44 1.59 18.37
C ARG A 2 11.30 1.73 17.37
N ALA A 3 11.84 1.83 17.15
CA ALA A 3 11.40 2.00 16.04
C ALA A 3 10.44 1.49 15.31
N ARG A 4 10.16 1.49 15.30
CA ARG A 4 9.36 1.05 14.97
C ARG A 4 8.44 0.46 14.29
N ASN A 5 8.11 -0.33 14.63
CA ASN A 5 7.14 -1.05 14.04
C ASN A 5 5.77 -0.60 14.24
N ASP A 6 5.55 0.32 15.06
CA ASP A 6 4.33 1.04 15.17
C ASP A 6 3.98 1.73 13.88
N ASN A 7 4.96 1.84 12.96
CA ASN A 7 4.72 2.40 11.65
C ASN A 7 4.47 1.35 10.58
N ASP A 8 4.41 0.08 10.94
CA ASP A 8 4.15 -0.97 9.97
C ASP A 8 2.64 -1.13 9.80
N LEU A 9 2.11 -0.49 8.79
CA LEU A 9 0.68 -0.50 8.48
C LEU A 9 0.16 -1.89 8.13
N PHE A 10 1.05 -2.82 7.80
CA PHE A 10 0.66 -4.17 7.40
C PHE A 10 0.79 -5.19 8.54
N ALA A 11 1.07 -4.73 9.75
CA ALA A 11 1.33 -5.64 10.87
C ALA A 11 0.15 -6.55 11.19
N ALA A 12 -1.09 -6.08 10.94
CA ALA A 12 -2.29 -6.85 11.23
C ALA A 12 -2.72 -7.74 10.07
N ILE A 13 -2.05 -7.66 8.93
CA ILE A 13 -2.44 -8.42 7.75
C ILE A 13 -1.75 -9.77 7.78
N SER A 14 -2.57 -10.83 7.66
CA SER A 14 -2.10 -12.20 7.76
C SER A 14 -1.99 -12.81 6.38
N THR A 15 -0.78 -12.92 5.86
CA THR A 15 -0.51 -13.53 4.57
C THR A 15 0.96 -13.95 4.52
N LEU A 16 1.40 -14.42 3.35
CA LEU A 16 2.78 -14.87 3.17
C LEU A 16 3.76 -13.69 3.25
N PRO A 17 4.97 -13.91 3.77
CA PRO A 17 5.98 -12.84 3.85
C PRO A 17 6.28 -12.20 2.50
N GLU A 18 6.30 -12.98 1.43
CA GLU A 18 6.57 -12.47 0.09
C GLU A 18 5.47 -11.51 -0.38
N VAL A 19 4.22 -11.81 0.01
CA VAL A 19 3.09 -10.95 -0.31
C VAL A 19 3.21 -9.64 0.45
N LEU A 20 3.57 -9.70 1.74
CA LEU A 20 3.77 -8.50 2.54
C LEU A 20 4.88 -7.63 1.96
N ASP A 21 5.97 -8.24 1.51
CA ASP A 21 7.08 -7.50 0.89
C ASP A 21 6.63 -6.79 -0.38
N LEU A 22 5.82 -7.45 -1.20
CA LEU A 22 5.27 -6.84 -2.41
C LEU A 22 4.37 -5.65 -2.06
N LEU A 23 3.52 -5.80 -1.05
CA LEU A 23 2.62 -4.73 -0.63
C LEU A 23 3.40 -3.54 -0.06
N ARG A 24 4.44 -3.80 0.73
CA ARG A 24 5.31 -2.73 1.25
C ARG A 24 6.02 -2.00 0.12
N HIS A 25 6.42 -2.73 -0.92
CA HIS A 25 7.03 -2.12 -2.09
C HIS A 25 6.04 -1.20 -2.80
N CYS A 26 4.80 -1.63 -2.97
CA CYS A 26 3.75 -0.81 -3.57
C CYS A 26 3.55 0.48 -2.78
N LEU A 27 3.46 0.38 -1.46
CA LEU A 27 3.28 1.53 -0.59
C LEU A 27 4.47 2.49 -0.72
N SER A 28 5.68 1.96 -0.65
CA SER A 28 6.91 2.74 -0.78
C SER A 28 6.96 3.49 -2.11
N THR A 29 6.54 2.86 -3.19
CA THR A 29 6.53 3.49 -4.51
C THR A 29 5.59 4.70 -4.55
N ILE A 30 4.41 4.58 -3.92
CA ILE A 30 3.50 5.72 -3.80
C ILE A 30 4.16 6.84 -2.99
N GLU A 31 4.75 6.50 -1.85
CA GLU A 31 5.33 7.47 -0.93
C GLU A 31 6.52 8.21 -1.52
N ARG A 32 7.25 7.60 -2.45
CA ARG A 32 8.43 8.19 -3.07
C ARG A 32 8.16 8.83 -4.43
N SER A 33 6.91 8.86 -4.87
CA SER A 33 6.56 9.48 -6.15
C SER A 33 6.90 10.97 -6.12
N SER A 34 7.45 11.49 -7.20
CA SER A 34 7.94 12.88 -7.25
C SER A 34 6.97 13.85 -7.89
N ASP A 35 5.86 13.37 -8.47
CA ASP A 35 4.80 14.23 -8.98
C ASP A 35 3.47 13.48 -8.93
N THR A 36 2.38 14.22 -9.16
CA THR A 36 1.03 13.64 -9.03
C THR A 36 0.76 12.55 -10.04
N LEU A 37 1.31 12.65 -11.24
CA LEU A 37 1.15 11.59 -12.24
C LEU A 37 1.77 10.30 -11.74
N GLN A 38 2.98 10.37 -11.19
CA GLN A 38 3.64 9.19 -10.64
C GLN A 38 2.85 8.60 -9.49
N VAL A 39 2.26 9.42 -8.63
CA VAL A 39 1.40 8.93 -7.53
C VAL A 39 0.26 8.10 -8.10
N HIS A 40 -0.42 8.62 -9.12
CA HIS A 40 -1.56 7.91 -9.70
C HIS A 40 -1.15 6.62 -10.40
N LEU A 41 -0.01 6.62 -11.11
CA LEU A 41 0.50 5.41 -11.76
C LEU A 41 0.88 4.36 -10.72
N ALA A 42 1.53 4.78 -9.63
CA ALA A 42 1.90 3.86 -8.55
C ALA A 42 0.65 3.29 -7.87
N ASN A 43 -0.39 4.11 -7.69
CA ASN A 43 -1.64 3.65 -7.11
C ASN A 43 -2.35 2.65 -8.00
N GLU A 44 -2.41 2.90 -9.30
CA GLU A 44 -3.00 1.97 -10.27
C GLU A 44 -2.32 0.61 -10.19
N ARG A 45 -1.00 0.62 -10.10
CA ARG A 45 -0.23 -0.61 -9.98
C ARG A 45 -0.54 -1.33 -8.66
N ALA A 46 -0.62 -0.59 -7.56
CA ALA A 46 -0.94 -1.16 -6.26
C ALA A 46 -2.34 -1.78 -6.25
N VAL A 47 -3.31 -1.09 -6.84
CA VAL A 47 -4.68 -1.61 -6.96
C VAL A 47 -4.67 -2.92 -7.75
N GLY A 48 -3.93 -2.98 -8.86
CA GLY A 48 -3.82 -4.19 -9.66
C GLY A 48 -3.22 -5.35 -8.89
N VAL A 49 -2.20 -5.08 -8.07
CA VAL A 49 -1.60 -6.10 -7.21
C VAL A 49 -2.62 -6.63 -6.21
N VAL A 50 -3.34 -5.75 -5.52
CA VAL A 50 -4.35 -6.15 -4.53
C VAL A 50 -5.45 -6.98 -5.20
N GLU A 51 -5.91 -6.56 -6.36
CA GLU A 51 -6.95 -7.29 -7.10
C GLU A 51 -6.47 -8.69 -7.49
N THR A 52 -5.21 -8.81 -7.91
CA THR A 52 -4.63 -10.10 -8.24
C THR A 52 -4.58 -11.01 -7.00
N LEU A 53 -4.16 -10.46 -5.88
CA LEU A 53 -4.08 -11.22 -4.63
C LEU A 53 -5.47 -11.65 -4.15
N GLU A 54 -6.47 -10.84 -4.42
CA GLU A 54 -7.86 -11.19 -4.12
C GLU A 54 -8.31 -12.39 -4.95
N VAL A 55 -8.03 -12.35 -6.25
CA VAL A 55 -8.38 -13.46 -7.15
C VAL A 55 -7.70 -14.75 -6.72
N LEU A 56 -6.44 -14.65 -6.28
CA LEU A 56 -5.67 -15.81 -5.83
C LEU A 56 -6.08 -16.28 -4.44
N LYS A 57 -6.93 -15.53 -3.74
CA LYS A 57 -7.45 -15.86 -2.41
C LYS A 57 -6.36 -16.04 -1.36
N VAL A 58 -5.31 -15.25 -1.47
CA VAL A 58 -4.21 -15.25 -0.49
C VAL A 58 -4.39 -14.18 0.58
N LEU A 59 -5.47 -13.39 0.49
CA LEU A 59 -5.83 -12.36 1.46
C LEU A 59 -7.28 -12.53 1.89
N LYS A 60 -7.56 -12.23 3.15
CA LYS A 60 -8.94 -12.21 3.65
C LYS A 60 -9.65 -10.96 3.14
N PRO A 61 -10.98 -11.00 2.94
CA PRO A 61 -11.71 -9.80 2.50
C PRO A 61 -11.51 -8.58 3.40
N ALA A 62 -11.42 -8.78 4.71
CA ALA A 62 -11.19 -7.67 5.63
C ALA A 62 -9.81 -7.04 5.42
N ASP A 63 -8.80 -7.86 5.09
CA ASP A 63 -7.45 -7.38 4.82
C ASP A 63 -7.40 -6.61 3.50
N ILE A 64 -8.16 -7.06 2.49
CA ILE A 64 -8.26 -6.35 1.22
C ILE A 64 -8.83 -4.96 1.43
N GLU A 65 -9.88 -4.85 2.24
CA GLU A 65 -10.48 -3.56 2.56
C GLU A 65 -9.49 -2.66 3.28
N SER A 66 -8.75 -3.21 4.25
CA SER A 66 -7.71 -2.47 4.96
C SER A 66 -6.63 -1.98 4.02
N LEU A 67 -6.21 -2.81 3.06
CA LEU A 67 -5.18 -2.43 2.09
C LEU A 67 -5.63 -1.29 1.19
N HIS A 68 -6.90 -1.30 0.75
CA HIS A 68 -7.41 -0.20 -0.05
C HIS A 68 -7.36 1.11 0.75
N LEU A 69 -7.71 1.07 2.04
CA LEU A 69 -7.66 2.26 2.89
C LEU A 69 -6.22 2.74 3.08
N ILE A 70 -5.29 1.82 3.32
CA ILE A 70 -3.88 2.15 3.50
C ILE A 70 -3.33 2.83 2.24
N MET A 71 -3.62 2.28 1.07
CA MET A 71 -3.13 2.85 -0.19
C MET A 71 -3.77 4.20 -0.49
N ASP A 72 -5.08 4.35 -0.24
CA ASP A 72 -5.76 5.62 -0.42
C ASP A 72 -5.18 6.71 0.48
N ASP A 73 -4.90 6.38 1.74
CA ASP A 73 -4.31 7.33 2.68
C ASP A 73 -2.92 7.75 2.21
N ALA A 74 -2.12 6.81 1.70
CA ALA A 74 -0.78 7.10 1.18
C ALA A 74 -0.85 8.03 -0.03
N VAL A 75 -1.80 7.79 -0.93
CA VAL A 75 -2.00 8.64 -2.11
C VAL A 75 -2.37 10.06 -1.67
N GLN A 76 -3.33 10.20 -0.76
CA GLN A 76 -3.77 11.49 -0.26
C GLN A 76 -2.62 12.24 0.41
N ALA A 77 -1.86 11.54 1.25
CA ALA A 77 -0.75 12.17 1.96
C ALA A 77 0.32 12.64 1.00
N ARG A 78 0.63 11.83 -0.02
CA ARG A 78 1.69 12.20 -0.96
C ARG A 78 1.27 13.33 -1.88
N VAL A 79 0.03 13.30 -2.38
CA VAL A 79 -0.49 14.38 -3.23
C VAL A 79 -0.49 15.68 -2.45
N THR A 80 -0.93 15.67 -1.19
CA THR A 80 -0.93 16.86 -0.34
C THR A 80 0.50 17.39 -0.16
N ALA A 81 1.46 16.51 0.10
CA ALA A 81 2.86 16.92 0.27
C ALA A 81 3.42 17.54 -1.00
N LEU A 82 3.06 17.02 -2.17
CA LEU A 82 3.56 17.54 -3.45
C LEU A 82 2.95 18.89 -3.80
N LEU A 83 1.79 19.23 -3.24
CA LEU A 83 1.15 20.52 -3.49
C LEU A 83 1.66 21.63 -2.56
N LEU A 84 2.39 21.28 -1.53
CA LEU A 84 2.98 22.25 -0.62
C LEU A 84 4.30 22.79 -1.17
#